data_4c7274ea81a9f415c0a6fae6af4602d5
#
_entry.id   4c7274ea81a9f415c0a6fae6af4602d5
#
_cell.length_a   1.000
_cell.length_b   1.000
_cell.length_c   1.000
_cell.angle_alpha   90.00
_cell.angle_beta   90.00
_cell.angle_gamma   90.00
#
_symmetry.space_group_name_H-M   'P 1'
#
loop_
_entity.id
_entity.type
_entity.pdbx_description
1 polymer ?
#
loop_
_entity_poly.entity_id
_entity_poly.type
_entity_poly.pdbx_seq_one_letter_code
_entity_poly.pdbx_strand_id
1 'polypeptide(L)'
;MFSRSLGIAGHGCGIRYKYGFFEQKIIDGKQVELSDNWLRQGNVWERRKIEKSEVVKFGGEVKVENIDGRIVFTQINYEPVLAVPYDTPIVGYENNVANTLRLWSAETVSNEFDYSSFSSGEYLKAIEYKNSVESISQVLYPEDSFYEGKILRLKQQYFFVSAGIQSIIRHYKAHGGNIKFLDEKISIHINDTHPTLAIPELMRILLDEEGLGWEEAWRITTNIVSYTNHTILAEALEKWPIDMFKGLLPRIYMIVEEINERFCSDLWNKYIGQWEKISDMAIIADGQVRMANLAVVGSHSVNGVAKLHTEILKKEEMKNLYYFYPNKFNNKTNGITHRRWLLRSNPGLTNLLCNTIGDSFIKHPTDLINFEKFTYDKGVQEELERIKKKNKERLAEKIYKKNGIIVDTSSIFDVQVKRIHGYKRQTLNCLRIMDLYNKLTNNPNLDIHPRTFIFAGKAAPGYYLAKNIIELINAIADKVNNDPLVNKKIKVVFLENYNV
;
A
#
# COMPACT_ATOMS: atom_id res chain seq x y z
N MET A 1 -4.46 12.68 -4.68
CA MET A 1 -5.58 13.67 -4.68
C MET A 1 -5.15 15.07 -4.26
N PHE A 2 -4.35 15.27 -3.24
CA PHE A 2 -3.92 16.60 -2.78
C PHE A 2 -3.08 17.36 -3.81
N SER A 3 -2.06 16.73 -4.37
CA SER A 3 -1.14 17.34 -5.35
C SER A 3 -1.84 18.03 -6.52
N ARG A 4 -2.92 17.44 -7.02
CA ARG A 4 -3.69 17.97 -8.16
C ARG A 4 -4.43 19.26 -7.84
N SER A 5 -5.06 19.33 -6.68
CA SER A 5 -5.75 20.56 -6.25
C SER A 5 -4.77 21.69 -5.96
N LEU A 6 -3.49 21.37 -5.76
CA LEU A 6 -2.37 22.31 -5.65
C LEU A 6 -1.69 22.62 -6.99
N GLY A 7 -2.19 22.08 -8.11
CA GLY A 7 -1.57 22.29 -9.41
C GLY A 7 -0.30 21.50 -9.68
N ILE A 8 0.03 20.54 -8.82
CA ILE A 8 1.27 19.74 -8.94
C ILE A 8 1.03 18.57 -9.90
N ALA A 9 1.87 18.45 -10.91
CA ALA A 9 1.91 17.29 -11.80
C ALA A 9 2.28 16.03 -11.02
N GLY A 10 1.59 14.93 -11.30
CA GLY A 10 1.87 13.65 -10.64
C GLY A 10 1.11 12.49 -11.27
N HIS A 11 1.74 11.33 -11.30
CA HIS A 11 1.17 10.09 -11.78
C HIS A 11 1.21 9.04 -10.68
N GLY A 12 0.14 8.25 -10.55
CA GLY A 12 0.14 7.05 -9.73
C GLY A 12 0.42 5.84 -10.61
N CYS A 13 1.25 4.91 -10.14
CA CYS A 13 1.53 3.64 -10.81
C CYS A 13 1.21 2.48 -9.87
N GLY A 14 0.65 1.39 -10.41
CA GLY A 14 0.33 0.17 -9.66
C GLY A 14 -0.14 -0.94 -10.58
N ILE A 15 -0.68 -2.01 -10.00
CA ILE A 15 -1.23 -3.14 -10.74
C ILE A 15 -2.75 -3.02 -10.83
N ARG A 16 -3.31 -3.36 -11.99
CA ARG A 16 -4.74 -3.50 -12.24
C ARG A 16 -5.20 -4.89 -11.83
N TYR A 17 -5.45 -5.07 -10.53
CA TYR A 17 -5.87 -6.37 -10.02
C TYR A 17 -7.28 -6.72 -10.50
N LYS A 18 -7.41 -7.88 -11.18
CA LYS A 18 -8.66 -8.35 -11.75
C LYS A 18 -9.74 -8.59 -10.69
N TYR A 19 -9.35 -9.14 -9.54
CA TYR A 19 -10.26 -9.48 -8.44
C TYR A 19 -10.07 -8.60 -7.19
N GLY A 20 -9.25 -7.53 -7.29
CA GLY A 20 -8.98 -6.64 -6.18
C GLY A 20 -8.35 -7.36 -4.99
N PHE A 21 -8.83 -7.05 -3.76
CA PHE A 21 -8.42 -7.78 -2.56
C PHE A 21 -9.26 -9.04 -2.38
N PHE A 22 -10.52 -8.93 -2.01
CA PHE A 22 -11.57 -9.96 -2.03
C PHE A 22 -12.87 -9.35 -1.47
N GLU A 23 -14.03 -9.98 -1.73
CA GLU A 23 -15.27 -9.72 -0.99
C GLU A 23 -15.26 -10.55 0.30
N GLN A 24 -15.45 -9.88 1.46
CA GLN A 24 -15.51 -10.57 2.75
C GLN A 24 -16.93 -10.92 3.11
N LYS A 25 -17.16 -12.19 3.46
CA LYS A 25 -18.37 -12.67 4.13
C LYS A 25 -18.03 -13.20 5.51
N ILE A 26 -19.00 -13.07 6.43
CA ILE A 26 -18.91 -13.71 7.75
C ILE A 26 -19.92 -14.85 7.77
N ILE A 27 -19.40 -16.07 7.87
CA ILE A 27 -20.22 -17.31 7.94
C ILE A 27 -19.80 -18.04 9.22
N ASP A 28 -20.76 -18.35 10.08
CA ASP A 28 -20.52 -19.00 11.38
C ASP A 28 -19.43 -18.28 12.22
N GLY A 29 -19.45 -16.93 12.19
CA GLY A 29 -18.49 -16.09 12.89
C GLY A 29 -17.13 -15.96 12.23
N LYS A 30 -16.86 -16.67 11.14
CA LYS A 30 -15.56 -16.74 10.46
C LYS A 30 -15.53 -15.94 9.17
N GLN A 31 -14.36 -15.38 8.85
CA GLN A 31 -14.15 -14.75 7.54
C GLN A 31 -14.08 -15.79 6.43
N VAL A 32 -14.84 -15.56 5.38
CA VAL A 32 -14.78 -16.28 4.10
C VAL A 32 -14.46 -15.28 3.01
N GLU A 33 -13.50 -15.61 2.15
CA GLU A 33 -13.06 -14.78 1.04
C GLU A 33 -13.74 -15.21 -0.25
N LEU A 34 -14.40 -14.26 -0.92
CA LEU A 34 -15.02 -14.45 -2.24
C LEU A 34 -14.35 -13.54 -3.27
N SER A 35 -14.44 -13.90 -4.54
CA SER A 35 -13.91 -13.06 -5.62
C SER A 35 -14.63 -11.71 -5.69
N ASP A 36 -13.90 -10.61 -5.63
CA ASP A 36 -14.43 -9.27 -5.89
C ASP A 36 -14.38 -8.99 -7.39
N ASN A 37 -15.45 -9.31 -8.11
CA ASN A 37 -15.57 -9.15 -9.56
C ASN A 37 -15.90 -7.70 -9.97
N TRP A 38 -15.20 -6.72 -9.45
CA TRP A 38 -15.45 -5.29 -9.66
C TRP A 38 -15.36 -4.84 -11.13
N LEU A 39 -14.67 -5.61 -11.97
CA LEU A 39 -14.52 -5.37 -13.41
C LEU A 39 -15.56 -6.07 -14.28
N ARG A 40 -16.51 -6.82 -13.68
CA ARG A 40 -17.49 -7.62 -14.45
C ARG A 40 -18.29 -6.80 -15.46
N GLN A 41 -18.56 -5.55 -15.14
CA GLN A 41 -19.32 -4.63 -16.02
C GLN A 41 -18.41 -3.60 -16.72
N GLY A 42 -17.08 -3.83 -16.68
CA GLY A 42 -16.08 -2.87 -17.13
C GLY A 42 -15.92 -1.68 -16.17
N ASN A 43 -15.03 -0.76 -16.52
CA ASN A 43 -14.78 0.47 -15.77
C ASN A 43 -14.75 1.65 -16.74
N VAL A 44 -15.79 2.46 -16.75
CA VAL A 44 -15.94 3.61 -17.67
C VAL A 44 -14.91 4.72 -17.45
N TRP A 45 -14.20 4.72 -16.30
CA TRP A 45 -13.20 5.74 -15.99
C TRP A 45 -11.81 5.38 -16.47
N GLU A 46 -11.57 4.15 -16.91
CA GLU A 46 -10.26 3.72 -17.38
C GLU A 46 -10.22 3.60 -18.91
N ARG A 47 -9.05 3.87 -19.48
CA ARG A 47 -8.76 3.68 -20.90
C ARG A 47 -7.54 2.78 -21.05
N ARG A 48 -7.72 1.64 -21.72
CA ARG A 48 -6.64 0.73 -22.14
C ARG A 48 -5.81 1.40 -23.24
N LYS A 49 -4.48 1.35 -23.13
CA LYS A 49 -3.53 1.96 -24.06
C LYS A 49 -2.48 0.95 -24.49
N ILE A 50 -2.86 0.03 -25.38
CA ILE A 50 -1.97 -1.04 -25.86
C ILE A 50 -0.70 -0.50 -26.51
N GLU A 51 -0.80 0.63 -27.19
CA GLU A 51 0.31 1.32 -27.84
C GLU A 51 1.38 1.87 -26.87
N LYS A 52 1.09 1.83 -25.58
CA LYS A 52 2.00 2.26 -24.51
C LYS A 52 2.44 1.10 -23.62
N SER A 53 2.29 -0.12 -24.11
CA SER A 53 2.73 -1.32 -23.37
C SER A 53 4.24 -1.37 -23.28
N GLU A 54 4.72 -2.04 -22.23
CA GLU A 54 6.13 -2.31 -21.95
C GLU A 54 6.35 -3.81 -21.77
N VAL A 55 7.53 -4.30 -22.12
CA VAL A 55 7.89 -5.72 -21.88
C VAL A 55 8.71 -5.80 -20.60
N VAL A 56 8.23 -6.62 -19.66
CA VAL A 56 8.94 -6.93 -18.42
C VAL A 56 9.53 -8.34 -18.54
N LYS A 57 10.80 -8.49 -18.17
CA LYS A 57 11.57 -9.73 -18.34
C LYS A 57 11.79 -10.39 -16.99
N PHE A 58 11.47 -11.68 -16.87
CA PHE A 58 11.72 -12.48 -15.69
C PHE A 58 12.64 -13.67 -15.99
N GLY A 59 13.45 -14.04 -15.01
CA GLY A 59 14.34 -15.21 -15.13
C GLY A 59 15.39 -15.08 -16.23
N GLY A 60 15.78 -16.22 -16.79
CA GLY A 60 16.82 -16.31 -17.79
C GLY A 60 18.23 -16.15 -17.22
N GLU A 61 19.15 -15.78 -18.06
CA GLU A 61 20.57 -15.63 -17.76
C GLU A 61 21.11 -14.28 -18.25
N VAL A 62 22.15 -13.78 -17.62
CA VAL A 62 22.86 -12.57 -18.05
C VAL A 62 24.12 -12.94 -18.77
N LYS A 63 24.19 -12.67 -20.07
CA LYS A 63 25.39 -12.76 -20.88
C LYS A 63 26.20 -11.48 -20.69
N VAL A 64 27.47 -11.61 -20.35
CA VAL A 64 28.40 -10.50 -20.18
C VAL A 64 29.44 -10.54 -21.30
N GLU A 65 29.54 -9.50 -22.09
CA GLU A 65 30.44 -9.40 -23.23
C GLU A 65 31.25 -8.11 -23.16
N ASN A 66 32.48 -8.18 -23.65
CA ASN A 66 33.28 -6.96 -23.87
C ASN A 66 33.18 -6.58 -25.34
N ILE A 67 32.49 -5.49 -25.62
CA ILE A 67 32.31 -4.95 -26.99
C ILE A 67 33.00 -3.61 -27.04
N ASP A 68 34.07 -3.52 -27.84
CA ASP A 68 34.87 -2.34 -28.04
C ASP A 68 35.40 -1.68 -26.74
N GLY A 69 35.80 -2.52 -25.76
CA GLY A 69 36.29 -2.09 -24.45
C GLY A 69 35.21 -1.75 -23.44
N ARG A 70 33.93 -1.96 -23.79
CA ARG A 70 32.80 -1.71 -22.95
C ARG A 70 32.16 -3.03 -22.51
N ILE A 71 31.87 -3.18 -21.22
CA ILE A 71 31.12 -4.33 -20.71
C ILE A 71 29.63 -4.13 -20.99
N VAL A 72 29.05 -5.07 -21.75
CA VAL A 72 27.64 -5.09 -22.13
C VAL A 72 26.95 -6.27 -21.46
N PHE A 73 25.82 -6.01 -20.83
CA PHE A 73 25.01 -7.02 -20.16
C PHE A 73 23.74 -7.25 -20.98
N THR A 74 23.52 -8.51 -21.38
CA THR A 74 22.33 -8.90 -22.17
C THR A 74 21.60 -10.02 -21.46
N GLN A 75 20.33 -9.79 -21.08
CA GLN A 75 19.48 -10.86 -20.53
C GLN A 75 18.94 -11.72 -21.66
N ILE A 76 19.18 -13.03 -21.59
CA ILE A 76 18.76 -14.06 -22.56
C ILE A 76 17.89 -15.12 -21.90
N ASN A 77 17.13 -15.88 -22.67
CA ASN A 77 16.27 -16.99 -22.18
C ASN A 77 15.26 -16.56 -21.10
N TYR A 78 14.83 -15.31 -21.11
CA TYR A 78 13.87 -14.76 -20.15
C TYR A 78 12.42 -15.08 -20.51
N GLU A 79 11.54 -15.07 -19.52
CA GLU A 79 10.09 -15.10 -19.66
C GLU A 79 9.57 -13.65 -19.87
N PRO A 80 9.06 -13.30 -21.06
CA PRO A 80 8.54 -11.95 -21.30
C PRO A 80 7.09 -11.84 -20.85
N VAL A 81 6.76 -10.73 -20.20
CA VAL A 81 5.39 -10.37 -19.81
C VAL A 81 5.07 -8.99 -20.39
N LEU A 82 3.97 -8.87 -21.13
CA LEU A 82 3.50 -7.60 -21.64
C LEU A 82 2.72 -6.86 -20.55
N ALA A 83 3.25 -5.72 -20.12
CA ALA A 83 2.56 -4.81 -19.20
C ALA A 83 1.71 -3.82 -20.01
N VAL A 84 0.40 -3.98 -19.97
CA VAL A 84 -0.56 -3.14 -20.70
C VAL A 84 -1.15 -2.09 -19.75
N PRO A 85 -0.98 -0.78 -20.03
CA PRO A 85 -1.45 0.26 -19.12
C PRO A 85 -2.94 0.59 -19.33
N TYR A 86 -3.62 0.78 -18.20
CA TYR A 86 -4.96 1.34 -18.09
C TYR A 86 -4.88 2.66 -17.35
N ASP A 87 -5.21 3.76 -18.02
CA ASP A 87 -5.11 5.11 -17.50
C ASP A 87 -6.47 5.61 -17.02
N THR A 88 -6.54 6.05 -15.77
CA THR A 88 -7.69 6.75 -15.20
C THR A 88 -7.33 8.20 -14.94
N PRO A 89 -8.06 9.18 -15.52
CA PRO A 89 -7.82 10.58 -15.26
C PRO A 89 -8.26 10.91 -13.83
N ILE A 90 -7.40 11.59 -13.12
CA ILE A 90 -7.68 12.04 -11.77
C ILE A 90 -7.65 13.57 -11.77
N VAL A 91 -8.82 14.17 -11.80
CA VAL A 91 -9.00 15.62 -11.91
C VAL A 91 -8.74 16.36 -10.59
N GLY A 92 -8.20 17.56 -10.66
CA GLY A 92 -8.09 18.49 -9.54
C GLY A 92 -9.44 19.11 -9.19
N TYR A 93 -9.53 19.70 -8.00
CA TYR A 93 -10.74 20.39 -7.57
C TYR A 93 -10.71 21.83 -8.11
N GLU A 94 -11.70 22.18 -8.92
CA GLU A 94 -11.88 23.51 -9.52
C GLU A 94 -10.61 24.12 -10.13
N ASN A 95 -9.83 23.28 -10.82
CA ASN A 95 -8.68 23.70 -11.61
C ASN A 95 -8.55 22.81 -12.86
N ASN A 96 -7.73 23.23 -13.82
CA ASN A 96 -7.54 22.55 -15.09
C ASN A 96 -6.47 21.46 -15.04
N VAL A 97 -6.14 20.91 -13.86
CA VAL A 97 -5.12 19.88 -13.70
C VAL A 97 -5.77 18.49 -13.67
N ALA A 98 -5.33 17.62 -14.55
CA ALA A 98 -5.68 16.20 -14.57
C ALA A 98 -4.39 15.37 -14.51
N ASN A 99 -4.20 14.65 -13.42
CA ASN A 99 -3.13 13.67 -13.28
C ASN A 99 -3.61 12.28 -13.73
N THR A 100 -2.70 11.34 -13.92
CA THR A 100 -3.04 9.98 -14.36
C THR A 100 -2.78 8.98 -13.24
N LEU A 101 -3.76 8.11 -13.00
CA LEU A 101 -3.53 6.84 -12.32
C LEU A 101 -3.36 5.77 -13.41
N ARG A 102 -2.15 5.25 -13.56
CA ARG A 102 -1.79 4.18 -14.50
C ARG A 102 -1.70 2.86 -13.77
N LEU A 103 -2.57 1.93 -14.11
CA LEU A 103 -2.55 0.58 -13.58
C LEU A 103 -2.16 -0.39 -14.70
N TRP A 104 -1.22 -1.29 -14.39
CA TRP A 104 -0.67 -2.25 -15.33
C TRP A 104 -1.38 -3.59 -15.24
N SER A 105 -1.81 -4.13 -16.38
CA SER A 105 -2.32 -5.50 -16.55
C SER A 105 -1.26 -6.36 -17.17
N ALA A 106 -1.02 -7.55 -16.62
CA ALA A 106 -0.11 -8.53 -17.19
C ALA A 106 -0.83 -9.32 -18.29
N GLU A 107 -0.26 -9.30 -19.49
CA GLU A 107 -0.79 -9.98 -20.65
C GLU A 107 0.33 -10.74 -21.36
N THR A 108 0.00 -11.74 -22.18
CA THR A 108 0.97 -12.48 -22.97
C THR A 108 1.50 -11.64 -24.13
N VAL A 109 2.77 -11.82 -24.47
CA VAL A 109 3.39 -11.15 -25.63
C VAL A 109 2.90 -11.76 -26.95
N SER A 110 2.75 -13.09 -26.99
CA SER A 110 2.29 -13.85 -28.17
C SER A 110 1.77 -15.22 -27.72
N ASN A 111 1.01 -15.88 -28.58
CA ASN A 111 0.56 -17.27 -28.41
C ASN A 111 -0.11 -17.55 -27.05
N GLU A 112 -1.15 -16.77 -26.74
CA GLU A 112 -1.93 -16.95 -25.49
C GLU A 112 -2.71 -18.26 -25.43
N PHE A 113 -2.80 -18.99 -26.56
CA PHE A 113 -3.60 -20.21 -26.68
C PHE A 113 -2.89 -21.25 -27.55
N ASP A 114 -2.62 -22.44 -26.98
CA ASP A 114 -2.03 -23.57 -27.71
C ASP A 114 -3.13 -24.44 -28.34
N TYR A 115 -3.39 -24.19 -29.63
CA TYR A 115 -4.38 -24.96 -30.40
C TYR A 115 -4.04 -26.45 -30.49
N SER A 116 -2.76 -26.84 -30.50
CA SER A 116 -2.35 -28.24 -30.58
C SER A 116 -2.75 -29.01 -29.31
N SER A 117 -2.40 -28.45 -28.16
CA SER A 117 -2.81 -29.02 -26.87
C SER A 117 -4.33 -29.03 -26.71
N PHE A 118 -5.03 -27.97 -27.12
CA PHE A 118 -6.49 -27.95 -27.06
C PHE A 118 -7.12 -29.03 -27.94
N SER A 119 -6.64 -29.18 -29.18
CA SER A 119 -7.16 -30.17 -30.14
C SER A 119 -6.91 -31.61 -29.70
N SER A 120 -5.88 -31.85 -28.88
CA SER A 120 -5.58 -33.17 -28.27
C SER A 120 -6.29 -33.43 -26.94
N GLY A 121 -7.17 -32.51 -26.51
CA GLY A 121 -7.93 -32.64 -25.26
C GLY A 121 -7.20 -32.14 -24.01
N GLU A 122 -6.00 -31.60 -24.14
CA GLU A 122 -5.19 -31.03 -23.04
C GLU A 122 -5.59 -29.57 -22.75
N TYR A 123 -6.85 -29.34 -22.37
CA TYR A 123 -7.44 -28.00 -22.26
C TYR A 123 -6.72 -27.08 -21.24
N LEU A 124 -6.26 -27.63 -20.12
CA LEU A 124 -5.54 -26.84 -19.12
C LEU A 124 -4.16 -26.42 -19.62
N LYS A 125 -3.46 -27.30 -20.32
CA LYS A 125 -2.16 -27.01 -20.92
C LYS A 125 -2.27 -25.94 -22.00
N ALA A 126 -3.36 -25.95 -22.77
CA ALA A 126 -3.62 -24.98 -23.82
C ALA A 126 -3.68 -23.53 -23.32
N ILE A 127 -4.00 -23.30 -22.04
CA ILE A 127 -4.11 -21.98 -21.40
C ILE A 127 -3.08 -21.75 -20.27
N GLU A 128 -2.16 -22.68 -20.06
CA GLU A 128 -1.20 -22.66 -18.94
C GLU A 128 -0.31 -21.40 -18.98
N TYR A 129 0.28 -21.12 -20.15
CA TYR A 129 1.12 -19.93 -20.33
C TYR A 129 0.34 -18.62 -20.04
N LYS A 130 -0.86 -18.49 -20.60
CA LYS A 130 -1.73 -17.34 -20.35
C LYS A 130 -2.03 -17.18 -18.86
N ASN A 131 -2.42 -18.25 -18.20
CA ASN A 131 -2.74 -18.25 -16.77
C ASN A 131 -1.52 -17.89 -15.91
N SER A 132 -0.34 -18.39 -16.24
CA SER A 132 0.91 -18.07 -15.56
C SER A 132 1.20 -16.57 -15.62
N VAL A 133 1.12 -15.96 -16.80
CA VAL A 133 1.35 -14.53 -17.02
C VAL A 133 0.27 -13.68 -16.33
N GLU A 134 -1.02 -13.95 -16.57
CA GLU A 134 -2.12 -13.17 -16.02
C GLU A 134 -2.20 -13.24 -14.50
N SER A 135 -1.67 -14.32 -13.87
CA SER A 135 -1.66 -14.49 -12.40
C SER A 135 -1.00 -13.30 -11.69
N ILE A 136 -0.04 -12.63 -12.33
CA ILE A 136 0.66 -11.45 -11.80
C ILE A 136 -0.31 -10.31 -11.47
N SER A 137 -1.37 -10.13 -12.25
CA SER A 137 -2.34 -9.06 -12.05
C SER A 137 -3.74 -9.53 -11.60
N GLN A 138 -3.86 -10.75 -11.06
CA GLN A 138 -5.17 -11.26 -10.62
C GLN A 138 -5.57 -10.79 -9.24
N VAL A 139 -4.75 -11.02 -8.22
CA VAL A 139 -5.11 -10.83 -6.80
C VAL A 139 -4.08 -9.99 -6.07
N LEU A 140 -4.56 -9.02 -5.28
CA LEU A 140 -3.75 -8.24 -4.37
C LEU A 140 -3.39 -9.07 -3.13
N TYR A 141 -2.11 -9.10 -2.77
CA TYR A 141 -1.57 -9.85 -1.63
C TYR A 141 -1.88 -11.35 -1.69
N PRO A 142 -1.30 -12.09 -2.67
CA PRO A 142 -1.35 -13.54 -2.63
C PRO A 142 -0.73 -14.07 -1.32
N GLU A 143 -1.15 -15.27 -0.93
CA GLU A 143 -0.57 -15.98 0.22
C GLU A 143 0.94 -16.19 0.00
N ASP A 144 1.77 -15.79 0.95
CA ASP A 144 3.24 -15.82 0.85
C ASP A 144 3.93 -16.64 1.95
N SER A 145 3.19 -17.52 2.62
CA SER A 145 3.77 -18.49 3.55
C SER A 145 4.57 -19.59 2.85
N PHE A 146 4.32 -19.80 1.54
CA PHE A 146 4.99 -20.79 0.71
C PHE A 146 5.78 -20.13 -0.45
N TYR A 147 6.66 -20.93 -1.07
CA TYR A 147 7.65 -20.45 -2.04
C TYR A 147 7.02 -19.76 -3.27
N GLU A 148 6.02 -20.40 -3.88
CA GLU A 148 5.33 -19.91 -5.09
C GLU A 148 4.62 -18.57 -4.84
N GLY A 149 4.05 -18.42 -3.65
CA GLY A 149 3.41 -17.17 -3.25
C GLY A 149 4.41 -16.03 -3.08
N LYS A 150 5.60 -16.31 -2.52
CA LYS A 150 6.71 -15.35 -2.44
C LYS A 150 7.21 -14.94 -3.82
N ILE A 151 7.39 -15.92 -4.74
CA ILE A 151 7.77 -15.65 -6.13
C ILE A 151 6.74 -14.75 -6.80
N LEU A 152 5.45 -15.05 -6.65
CA LEU A 152 4.39 -14.24 -7.25
C LEU A 152 4.40 -12.80 -6.69
N ARG A 153 4.60 -12.62 -5.39
CA ARG A 153 4.74 -11.27 -4.80
C ARG A 153 5.93 -10.50 -5.36
N LEU A 154 7.08 -11.15 -5.49
CA LEU A 154 8.26 -10.53 -6.07
C LEU A 154 8.05 -10.20 -7.56
N LYS A 155 7.41 -11.12 -8.34
CA LYS A 155 6.97 -10.87 -9.71
C LYS A 155 6.06 -9.63 -9.79
N GLN A 156 5.06 -9.52 -8.93
CA GLN A 156 4.15 -8.36 -8.88
C GLN A 156 4.90 -7.05 -8.64
N GLN A 157 5.83 -7.03 -7.69
CA GLN A 157 6.60 -5.82 -7.37
C GLN A 157 7.47 -5.38 -8.54
N TYR A 158 8.22 -6.30 -9.13
CA TYR A 158 9.07 -5.95 -10.28
C TYR A 158 8.25 -5.60 -11.52
N PHE A 159 7.13 -6.27 -11.76
CA PHE A 159 6.26 -6.05 -12.90
C PHE A 159 5.83 -4.57 -13.05
N PHE A 160 5.19 -4.01 -12.03
CA PHE A 160 4.70 -2.64 -12.15
C PHE A 160 5.82 -1.60 -12.03
N VAL A 161 6.89 -1.92 -11.33
CA VAL A 161 8.08 -1.07 -11.21
C VAL A 161 8.77 -0.95 -12.56
N SER A 162 9.13 -2.08 -13.19
CA SER A 162 9.82 -2.08 -14.48
C SER A 162 8.99 -1.41 -15.56
N ALA A 163 7.70 -1.76 -15.68
CA ALA A 163 6.79 -1.11 -16.61
C ALA A 163 6.67 0.41 -16.35
N GLY A 164 6.58 0.81 -15.09
CA GLY A 164 6.50 2.22 -14.68
C GLY A 164 7.74 3.01 -15.06
N ILE A 165 8.93 2.51 -14.74
CA ILE A 165 10.21 3.19 -15.02
C ILE A 165 10.45 3.28 -16.53
N GLN A 166 10.28 2.19 -17.29
CA GLN A 166 10.37 2.19 -18.75
C GLN A 166 9.46 3.26 -19.37
N SER A 167 8.21 3.30 -18.93
CA SER A 167 7.20 4.27 -19.41
C SER A 167 7.58 5.72 -19.06
N ILE A 168 8.15 5.99 -17.91
CA ILE A 168 8.62 7.33 -17.50
C ILE A 168 9.76 7.77 -18.43
N ILE A 169 10.77 6.93 -18.62
CA ILE A 169 11.93 7.25 -19.45
C ILE A 169 11.52 7.43 -20.91
N ARG A 170 10.71 6.52 -21.47
CA ARG A 170 10.19 6.67 -22.82
C ARG A 170 9.44 7.99 -23.02
N HIS A 171 8.58 8.35 -22.07
CA HIS A 171 7.84 9.61 -22.11
C HIS A 171 8.76 10.82 -22.07
N TYR A 172 9.75 10.81 -21.16
CA TYR A 172 10.74 11.89 -21.04
C TYR A 172 11.54 12.10 -22.32
N LYS A 173 12.05 11.02 -22.90
CA LYS A 173 12.81 11.06 -24.18
C LYS A 173 11.95 11.52 -25.36
N ALA A 174 10.70 11.05 -25.44
CA ALA A 174 9.77 11.46 -26.51
C ALA A 174 9.45 12.96 -26.49
N HIS A 175 9.66 13.64 -25.36
CA HIS A 175 9.51 15.09 -25.24
C HIS A 175 10.87 15.85 -25.32
N GLY A 176 11.90 15.24 -25.88
CA GLY A 176 13.20 15.85 -26.07
C GLY A 176 14.08 15.90 -24.81
N GLY A 177 13.73 15.14 -23.78
CA GLY A 177 14.51 15.07 -22.54
C GLY A 177 15.88 14.41 -22.75
N ASN A 178 16.93 15.02 -22.21
CA ASN A 178 18.27 14.43 -22.16
C ASN A 178 18.43 13.61 -20.89
N ILE A 179 18.76 12.34 -21.00
CA ILE A 179 18.82 11.38 -19.89
C ILE A 179 19.78 11.82 -18.77
N LYS A 180 20.83 12.58 -19.08
CA LYS A 180 21.79 13.10 -18.11
C LYS A 180 21.21 14.12 -17.13
N PHE A 181 20.09 14.74 -17.50
CA PHE A 181 19.34 15.74 -16.71
C PHE A 181 17.96 15.20 -16.25
N LEU A 182 17.81 13.88 -16.20
CA LEU A 182 16.55 13.24 -15.79
C LEU A 182 16.15 13.67 -14.37
N ASP A 183 17.11 13.79 -13.46
CA ASP A 183 16.92 14.18 -12.07
C ASP A 183 16.47 15.64 -11.86
N GLU A 184 16.57 16.50 -12.89
CA GLU A 184 16.02 17.86 -12.84
C GLU A 184 14.50 17.92 -13.13
N LYS A 185 13.93 16.87 -13.75
CA LYS A 185 12.56 16.88 -14.26
C LYS A 185 11.67 15.80 -13.67
N ILE A 186 12.26 14.72 -13.17
CA ILE A 186 11.54 13.55 -12.68
C ILE A 186 11.82 13.35 -11.19
N SER A 187 10.79 13.05 -10.44
CA SER A 187 10.87 12.59 -9.05
C SER A 187 10.04 11.33 -8.89
N ILE A 188 10.60 10.30 -8.29
CA ILE A 188 9.95 9.02 -8.06
C ILE A 188 9.83 8.80 -6.56
N HIS A 189 8.59 8.66 -6.09
CA HIS A 189 8.29 8.39 -4.70
C HIS A 189 7.91 6.93 -4.51
N ILE A 190 8.76 6.15 -3.83
CA ILE A 190 8.46 4.78 -3.48
C ILE A 190 7.65 4.73 -2.17
N ASN A 191 6.49 4.08 -2.25
CA ASN A 191 5.52 4.02 -1.18
C ASN A 191 5.64 2.66 -0.46
N ASP A 192 6.26 2.64 0.70
CA ASP A 192 6.75 1.45 1.39
C ASP A 192 7.90 0.76 0.62
N THR A 193 8.25 -0.47 0.99
CA THR A 193 9.31 -1.25 0.34
C THR A 193 8.86 -1.96 -0.95
N HIS A 194 7.56 -2.04 -1.21
CA HIS A 194 7.02 -2.75 -2.36
C HIS A 194 7.62 -2.29 -3.71
N PRO A 195 7.80 -0.97 -3.98
CA PRO A 195 8.42 -0.50 -5.22
C PRO A 195 9.92 -0.21 -5.11
N THR A 196 10.62 -0.72 -4.10
CA THR A 196 12.08 -0.45 -3.92
C THR A 196 12.92 -0.89 -5.12
N LEU A 197 12.44 -1.89 -5.87
CA LEU A 197 13.09 -2.33 -7.12
C LEU A 197 13.19 -1.22 -8.19
N ALA A 198 12.51 -0.08 -7.99
CA ALA A 198 12.68 1.10 -8.83
C ALA A 198 14.12 1.62 -8.84
N ILE A 199 14.87 1.44 -7.75
CA ILE A 199 16.27 1.85 -7.64
C ILE A 199 17.14 1.03 -8.60
N PRO A 200 17.25 -0.31 -8.47
CA PRO A 200 18.08 -1.08 -9.38
C PRO A 200 17.52 -1.16 -10.81
N GLU A 201 16.21 -1.04 -11.03
CA GLU A 201 15.65 -1.01 -12.39
C GLU A 201 16.01 0.30 -13.12
N LEU A 202 15.96 1.45 -12.43
CA LEU A 202 16.41 2.70 -13.01
C LEU A 202 17.92 2.65 -13.33
N MET A 203 18.72 2.09 -12.42
CA MET A 203 20.15 1.84 -12.67
C MET A 203 20.35 0.95 -13.90
N ARG A 204 19.60 -0.17 -14.03
CA ARG A 204 19.69 -1.06 -15.19
C ARG A 204 19.46 -0.32 -16.50
N ILE A 205 18.40 0.48 -16.58
CA ILE A 205 18.09 1.23 -17.80
C ILE A 205 19.19 2.26 -18.10
N LEU A 206 19.64 3.00 -17.09
CA LEU A 206 20.68 4.00 -17.27
C LEU A 206 22.03 3.40 -17.70
N LEU A 207 22.38 2.23 -17.16
CA LEU A 207 23.64 1.53 -17.47
C LEU A 207 23.55 0.77 -18.81
N ASP A 208 22.53 -0.10 -18.97
CA ASP A 208 22.49 -1.09 -20.02
C ASP A 208 21.85 -0.55 -21.30
N GLU A 209 20.86 0.34 -21.20
CA GLU A 209 20.12 0.87 -22.37
C GLU A 209 20.61 2.29 -22.75
N GLU A 210 20.87 3.15 -21.77
CA GLU A 210 21.30 4.54 -22.02
C GLU A 210 22.83 4.69 -22.01
N GLY A 211 23.54 3.68 -21.56
CA GLY A 211 24.98 3.60 -21.64
C GLY A 211 25.75 4.57 -20.76
N LEU A 212 25.17 5.01 -19.65
CA LEU A 212 25.85 5.86 -18.67
C LEU A 212 26.88 5.06 -17.86
N GLY A 213 27.88 5.74 -17.32
CA GLY A 213 28.77 5.16 -16.32
C GLY A 213 28.06 5.01 -14.96
N TRP A 214 28.60 4.13 -14.09
CA TRP A 214 28.01 3.82 -12.78
C TRP A 214 27.77 5.07 -11.92
N GLU A 215 28.77 5.93 -11.78
CA GLU A 215 28.69 7.11 -10.91
C GLU A 215 27.61 8.10 -11.36
N GLU A 216 27.50 8.31 -12.68
CA GLU A 216 26.48 9.20 -13.25
C GLU A 216 25.09 8.59 -13.08
N ALA A 217 24.91 7.30 -13.37
CA ALA A 217 23.66 6.57 -13.19
C ALA A 217 23.21 6.56 -11.71
N TRP A 218 24.16 6.33 -10.78
CA TRP A 218 23.87 6.33 -9.35
C TRP A 218 23.49 7.72 -8.83
N ARG A 219 24.19 8.76 -9.24
CA ARG A 219 23.85 10.16 -8.93
C ARG A 219 22.42 10.49 -9.37
N ILE A 220 22.09 10.18 -10.62
CA ILE A 220 20.75 10.42 -11.17
C ILE A 220 19.69 9.63 -10.37
N THR A 221 19.92 8.35 -10.13
CA THR A 221 18.98 7.48 -9.40
C THR A 221 18.73 7.99 -7.99
N THR A 222 19.78 8.28 -7.23
CA THR A 222 19.62 8.74 -5.84
C THR A 222 19.02 10.13 -5.74
N ASN A 223 19.18 11.00 -6.73
CA ASN A 223 18.52 12.31 -6.75
C ASN A 223 17.03 12.23 -7.08
N ILE A 224 16.61 11.22 -7.83
CA ILE A 224 15.22 11.04 -8.27
C ILE A 224 14.36 10.38 -7.19
N VAL A 225 14.90 9.37 -6.48
CA VAL A 225 14.11 8.48 -5.62
C VAL A 225 13.97 9.03 -4.20
N SER A 226 12.75 8.98 -3.68
CA SER A 226 12.42 9.21 -2.27
C SER A 226 11.60 8.06 -1.71
N TYR A 227 11.72 7.80 -0.41
CA TYR A 227 11.13 6.64 0.28
C TYR A 227 10.25 7.06 1.46
N THR A 228 9.02 6.53 1.49
CA THR A 228 8.16 6.61 2.68
C THR A 228 8.10 5.24 3.36
N ASN A 229 8.54 5.17 4.62
CA ASN A 229 8.36 3.99 5.46
C ASN A 229 7.01 4.04 6.19
N HIS A 230 6.27 2.93 6.21
CA HIS A 230 4.96 2.80 6.86
C HIS A 230 4.95 1.87 8.07
N THR A 231 6.04 1.14 8.33
CA THR A 231 6.11 0.17 9.43
C THR A 231 7.35 0.32 10.28
N ILE A 232 7.21 0.04 11.59
CA ILE A 232 8.29 -0.03 12.57
C ILE A 232 8.52 -1.47 13.07
N LEU A 233 7.81 -2.45 12.53
CA LEU A 233 7.98 -3.84 12.92
C LEU A 233 9.04 -4.49 12.03
N ALA A 234 10.15 -4.90 12.61
CA ALA A 234 11.25 -5.54 11.90
C ALA A 234 10.79 -6.79 11.10
N GLU A 235 9.82 -7.53 11.63
CA GLU A 235 9.20 -8.68 10.98
C GLU A 235 8.39 -8.34 9.71
N ALA A 236 7.93 -7.09 9.60
CA ALA A 236 7.16 -6.61 8.46
C ALA A 236 8.01 -5.86 7.42
N LEU A 237 9.32 -5.71 7.66
CA LEU A 237 10.27 -5.20 6.66
C LEU A 237 10.60 -6.31 5.67
N GLU A 238 10.32 -6.08 4.39
CA GLU A 238 10.47 -7.10 3.36
C GLU A 238 11.93 -7.52 3.17
N LYS A 239 12.13 -8.83 3.11
CA LYS A 239 13.41 -9.49 2.84
C LYS A 239 13.18 -10.62 1.86
N TRP A 240 14.07 -10.79 0.89
CA TRP A 240 13.98 -11.83 -0.12
C TRP A 240 15.20 -12.74 -0.06
N PRO A 241 15.02 -14.09 -0.04
CA PRO A 241 16.14 -15.02 -0.17
C PRO A 241 16.94 -14.73 -1.45
N ILE A 242 18.27 -14.77 -1.37
CA ILE A 242 19.16 -14.46 -2.49
C ILE A 242 18.87 -15.35 -3.69
N ASP A 243 18.73 -16.66 -3.48
CA ASP A 243 18.54 -17.62 -4.59
C ASP A 243 17.24 -17.35 -5.34
N MET A 244 16.16 -17.03 -4.60
CA MET A 244 14.87 -16.63 -5.18
C MET A 244 15.00 -15.36 -5.99
N PHE A 245 15.61 -14.32 -5.41
CA PHE A 245 15.78 -13.02 -6.04
C PHE A 245 16.65 -13.12 -7.29
N LYS A 246 17.81 -13.79 -7.18
CA LYS A 246 18.77 -14.00 -8.28
C LYS A 246 18.19 -14.84 -9.41
N GLY A 247 17.44 -15.91 -9.07
CA GLY A 247 16.80 -16.75 -10.07
C GLY A 247 15.70 -16.04 -10.84
N LEU A 248 14.92 -15.19 -10.18
CA LEU A 248 13.82 -14.45 -10.82
C LEU A 248 14.30 -13.19 -11.55
N LEU A 249 15.29 -12.47 -11.02
CA LEU A 249 15.73 -11.14 -11.46
C LEU A 249 17.28 -11.09 -11.55
N PRO A 250 17.92 -11.91 -12.42
CA PRO A 250 19.36 -12.08 -12.39
C PRO A 250 20.13 -10.77 -12.64
N ARG A 251 19.71 -9.94 -13.59
CA ARG A 251 20.41 -8.67 -13.86
C ARG A 251 20.20 -7.64 -12.73
N ILE A 252 19.01 -7.59 -12.18
CA ILE A 252 18.68 -6.71 -11.05
C ILE A 252 19.48 -7.11 -9.81
N TYR A 253 19.64 -8.41 -9.57
CA TYR A 253 20.48 -8.91 -8.47
C TYR A 253 21.95 -8.44 -8.60
N MET A 254 22.55 -8.54 -9.79
CA MET A 254 23.92 -8.05 -10.02
C MET A 254 24.07 -6.57 -9.68
N ILE A 255 23.05 -5.75 -9.99
CA ILE A 255 23.08 -4.32 -9.67
C ILE A 255 22.92 -4.09 -8.15
N VAL A 256 22.02 -4.83 -7.50
CA VAL A 256 21.85 -4.76 -6.04
C VAL A 256 23.11 -5.21 -5.30
N GLU A 257 23.78 -6.25 -5.79
CA GLU A 257 25.05 -6.74 -5.26
C GLU A 257 26.16 -5.66 -5.36
N GLU A 258 26.31 -5.02 -6.51
CA GLU A 258 27.25 -3.92 -6.70
C GLU A 258 26.93 -2.70 -5.82
N ILE A 259 25.63 -2.35 -5.67
CA ILE A 259 25.22 -1.28 -4.74
C ILE A 259 25.60 -1.66 -3.30
N ASN A 260 25.39 -2.91 -2.91
CA ASN A 260 25.74 -3.40 -1.59
C ASN A 260 27.25 -3.37 -1.33
N GLU A 261 28.07 -3.82 -2.28
CA GLU A 261 29.53 -3.83 -2.15
C GLU A 261 30.09 -2.41 -1.97
N ARG A 262 29.64 -1.48 -2.81
CA ARG A 262 30.07 -0.06 -2.70
C ARG A 262 29.62 0.54 -1.37
N PHE A 263 28.39 0.31 -0.96
CA PHE A 263 27.87 0.79 0.31
C PHE A 263 28.61 0.19 1.51
N CYS A 264 28.88 -1.12 1.48
CA CYS A 264 29.66 -1.78 2.54
C CYS A 264 31.12 -1.27 2.60
N SER A 265 31.71 -0.93 1.46
CA SER A 265 33.03 -0.28 1.41
C SER A 265 33.02 1.09 2.11
N ASP A 266 31.99 1.90 1.86
CA ASP A 266 31.82 3.19 2.53
C ASP A 266 31.61 3.03 4.05
N LEU A 267 30.81 2.03 4.43
CA LEU A 267 30.60 1.69 5.84
C LEU A 267 31.88 1.24 6.51
N TRP A 268 32.67 0.41 5.84
CA TRP A 268 33.95 -0.06 6.35
C TRP A 268 34.91 1.09 6.61
N ASN A 269 35.03 2.03 5.68
CA ASN A 269 35.87 3.20 5.82
C ASN A 269 35.47 4.07 7.03
N LYS A 270 34.17 4.12 7.38
CA LYS A 270 33.67 4.91 8.52
C LYS A 270 33.65 4.14 9.84
N TYR A 271 33.45 2.83 9.81
CA TYR A 271 33.22 1.98 10.99
C TYR A 271 34.19 0.80 11.06
N ILE A 272 35.48 1.05 10.89
CA ILE A 272 36.52 0.00 10.89
C ILE A 272 36.39 -0.91 12.12
N GLY A 273 36.32 -2.23 11.89
CA GLY A 273 36.21 -3.24 12.95
C GLY A 273 34.83 -3.42 13.59
N GLN A 274 33.82 -2.62 13.21
CA GLN A 274 32.46 -2.72 13.75
C GLN A 274 31.54 -3.61 12.87
N TRP A 275 31.89 -4.88 12.72
CA TRP A 275 31.22 -5.82 11.82
C TRP A 275 29.71 -5.96 12.01
N GLU A 276 29.24 -6.03 13.25
CA GLU A 276 27.82 -6.13 13.56
C GLU A 276 27.04 -4.93 13.02
N LYS A 277 27.59 -3.74 13.18
CA LYS A 277 26.99 -2.51 12.71
C LYS A 277 26.96 -2.41 11.18
N ILE A 278 28.01 -2.90 10.51
CA ILE A 278 28.08 -2.96 9.05
C ILE A 278 27.06 -3.98 8.55
N SER A 279 27.01 -5.16 9.14
CA SER A 279 26.04 -6.21 8.81
C SER A 279 24.58 -5.76 9.01
N ASP A 280 24.29 -4.98 10.07
CA ASP A 280 22.95 -4.43 10.31
C ASP A 280 22.50 -3.49 9.18
N MET A 281 23.40 -2.67 8.67
CA MET A 281 23.12 -1.71 7.59
C MET A 281 23.19 -2.29 6.19
N ALA A 282 23.90 -3.41 5.98
CA ALA A 282 24.11 -4.02 4.68
C ALA A 282 22.76 -4.36 3.99
N ILE A 283 22.72 -4.16 2.68
CA ILE A 283 21.55 -4.48 1.84
C ILE A 283 21.44 -6.00 1.69
N ILE A 284 22.57 -6.67 1.51
CA ILE A 284 22.65 -8.13 1.42
C ILE A 284 23.34 -8.65 2.68
N ALA A 285 22.60 -9.38 3.50
CA ALA A 285 23.14 -10.07 4.67
C ALA A 285 22.26 -11.28 5.05
N ASP A 286 22.83 -12.25 5.77
CA ASP A 286 22.14 -13.45 6.26
C ASP A 286 21.41 -14.22 5.16
N GLY A 287 21.97 -14.28 3.95
CA GLY A 287 21.35 -14.94 2.80
C GLY A 287 20.13 -14.23 2.22
N GLN A 288 19.91 -12.97 2.55
CA GLN A 288 18.71 -12.20 2.16
C GLN A 288 19.05 -10.83 1.59
N VAL A 289 18.20 -10.33 0.68
CA VAL A 289 18.17 -8.96 0.20
C VAL A 289 17.18 -8.16 1.05
N ARG A 290 17.65 -7.14 1.76
CA ARG A 290 16.86 -6.31 2.70
C ARG A 290 16.35 -5.06 1.99
N MET A 291 15.07 -5.05 1.65
CA MET A 291 14.48 -4.01 0.79
C MET A 291 14.46 -2.64 1.46
N ALA A 292 14.22 -2.56 2.76
CA ALA A 292 14.24 -1.27 3.48
C ALA A 292 15.64 -0.63 3.48
N ASN A 293 16.70 -1.43 3.63
CA ASN A 293 18.08 -0.92 3.58
C ASN A 293 18.40 -0.40 2.17
N LEU A 294 18.03 -1.13 1.12
CA LEU A 294 18.16 -0.68 -0.27
C LEU A 294 17.39 0.62 -0.51
N ALA A 295 16.16 0.73 0.00
CA ALA A 295 15.33 1.94 -0.13
C ALA A 295 15.98 3.16 0.52
N VAL A 296 16.57 3.02 1.71
CA VAL A 296 17.28 4.11 2.40
C VAL A 296 18.55 4.51 1.66
N VAL A 297 19.34 3.53 1.21
CA VAL A 297 20.62 3.79 0.51
C VAL A 297 20.37 4.50 -0.81
N GLY A 298 19.40 4.03 -1.60
CA GLY A 298 19.11 4.54 -2.94
C GLY A 298 18.19 5.77 -3.00
N SER A 299 17.76 6.32 -1.86
CA SER A 299 16.89 7.51 -1.84
C SER A 299 17.60 8.74 -1.29
N HIS A 300 17.26 9.94 -1.80
CA HIS A 300 17.73 11.19 -1.22
C HIS A 300 16.96 11.61 0.04
N SER A 301 15.72 11.14 0.18
CA SER A 301 14.82 11.48 1.29
C SER A 301 14.07 10.26 1.79
N VAL A 302 14.03 10.09 3.10
CA VAL A 302 13.33 9.00 3.80
C VAL A 302 12.40 9.62 4.82
N ASN A 303 11.11 9.35 4.74
CA ASN A 303 10.19 9.86 5.73
C ASN A 303 9.38 8.77 6.44
N GLY A 304 9.15 9.02 7.73
CA GLY A 304 8.07 8.37 8.47
C GLY A 304 6.74 9.10 8.27
N VAL A 305 5.65 8.50 8.74
CA VAL A 305 4.26 8.96 8.48
C VAL A 305 3.59 9.63 9.67
N ALA A 306 4.30 9.81 10.77
CA ALA A 306 3.93 10.58 11.94
C ALA A 306 5.19 10.98 12.71
N LYS A 307 5.14 12.04 13.53
CA LYS A 307 6.29 12.50 14.32
C LYS A 307 6.88 11.38 15.18
N LEU A 308 6.04 10.72 15.98
CA LEU A 308 6.46 9.60 16.82
C LEU A 308 7.03 8.44 16.01
N HIS A 309 6.39 8.06 14.89
CA HIS A 309 6.89 7.03 14.00
C HIS A 309 8.28 7.36 13.46
N THR A 310 8.49 8.59 13.02
CA THR A 310 9.80 9.05 12.53
C THR A 310 10.87 9.03 13.61
N GLU A 311 10.53 9.38 14.85
CA GLU A 311 11.46 9.32 15.98
C GLU A 311 11.85 7.88 16.33
N ILE A 312 10.92 6.93 16.25
CA ILE A 312 11.20 5.50 16.44
C ILE A 312 12.13 5.00 15.32
N LEU A 313 11.88 5.35 14.07
CA LEU A 313 12.77 5.00 12.95
C LEU A 313 14.20 5.48 13.20
N LYS A 314 14.37 6.72 13.66
CA LYS A 314 15.69 7.33 13.90
C LYS A 314 16.41 6.74 15.12
N LYS A 315 15.68 6.39 16.18
CA LYS A 315 16.28 6.00 17.46
C LYS A 315 16.40 4.49 17.65
N GLU A 316 15.58 3.72 16.96
CA GLU A 316 15.45 2.28 17.14
C GLU A 316 15.63 1.52 15.81
N GLU A 317 14.62 1.45 14.96
CA GLU A 317 14.55 0.53 13.81
C GLU A 317 15.60 0.77 12.74
N MET A 318 15.93 2.02 12.43
CA MET A 318 16.90 2.41 11.40
C MET A 318 18.03 3.28 12.00
N LYS A 319 18.31 3.09 13.28
CA LYS A 319 19.26 3.93 14.03
C LYS A 319 20.62 4.05 13.35
N ASN A 320 21.21 2.93 12.93
CA ASN A 320 22.53 2.92 12.30
C ASN A 320 22.52 3.61 10.94
N LEU A 321 21.47 3.37 10.13
CA LEU A 321 21.26 4.08 8.85
C LEU A 321 21.04 5.58 9.06
N TYR A 322 20.31 5.98 10.10
CA TYR A 322 20.12 7.37 10.46
C TYR A 322 21.43 8.04 10.86
N TYR A 323 22.27 7.40 11.66
CA TYR A 323 23.61 7.96 12.00
C TYR A 323 24.54 8.04 10.79
N PHE A 324 24.35 7.17 9.81
CA PHE A 324 25.14 7.24 8.57
C PHE A 324 24.64 8.34 7.64
N TYR A 325 23.32 8.49 7.49
CA TYR A 325 22.62 9.44 6.62
C TYR A 325 21.65 10.37 7.38
N PRO A 326 22.10 11.20 8.32
CA PRO A 326 21.20 11.96 9.20
C PRO A 326 20.27 12.93 8.43
N ASN A 327 20.75 13.47 7.32
CA ASN A 327 20.03 14.47 6.52
C ASN A 327 18.91 13.86 5.64
N LYS A 328 18.89 12.54 5.44
CA LYS A 328 17.85 11.88 4.66
C LYS A 328 16.52 11.79 5.42
N PHE A 329 16.55 11.66 6.76
CA PHE A 329 15.39 11.33 7.56
C PHE A 329 14.55 12.54 7.97
N ASN A 330 13.28 12.52 7.61
CA ASN A 330 12.33 13.57 7.94
C ASN A 330 10.93 13.00 8.23
N ASN A 331 10.00 13.85 8.69
CA ASN A 331 8.62 13.47 8.95
C ASN A 331 7.67 14.08 7.92
N LYS A 332 6.77 13.27 7.38
CA LYS A 332 5.59 13.71 6.62
C LYS A 332 4.35 13.06 7.21
N THR A 333 3.69 13.76 8.12
CA THR A 333 2.48 13.24 8.77
C THR A 333 1.40 12.94 7.74
N ASN A 334 0.80 11.75 7.86
CA ASN A 334 -0.32 11.36 7.03
C ASN A 334 -1.46 12.37 7.10
N GLY A 335 -2.10 12.62 5.98
CA GLY A 335 -3.29 13.44 5.85
C GLY A 335 -4.44 12.70 5.20
N ILE A 336 -5.59 13.36 5.14
CA ILE A 336 -6.77 12.87 4.43
C ILE A 336 -7.21 13.88 3.38
N THR A 337 -7.94 13.42 2.37
CA THR A 337 -8.67 14.32 1.49
C THR A 337 -10.02 14.70 2.13
N HIS A 338 -10.09 15.91 2.68
CA HIS A 338 -11.29 16.40 3.36
C HIS A 338 -12.50 16.53 2.41
N ARG A 339 -12.29 16.68 1.09
CA ARG A 339 -13.38 16.69 0.11
C ARG A 339 -14.14 15.37 0.06
N ARG A 340 -13.47 14.23 0.18
CA ARG A 340 -14.15 12.94 0.30
C ARG A 340 -14.63 12.67 1.73
N TRP A 341 -13.75 12.87 2.71
CA TRP A 341 -13.94 12.41 4.09
C TRP A 341 -14.67 13.40 5.00
N LEU A 342 -14.91 14.61 4.53
CA LEU A 342 -15.76 15.59 5.19
C LEU A 342 -16.94 15.98 4.29
N LEU A 343 -16.70 16.67 3.17
CA LEU A 343 -17.78 17.22 2.36
C LEU A 343 -18.77 16.16 1.88
N ARG A 344 -18.28 15.09 1.30
CA ARG A 344 -19.14 14.01 0.76
C ARG A 344 -19.69 13.08 1.82
N SER A 345 -18.89 12.73 2.83
CA SER A 345 -19.30 11.73 3.84
C SER A 345 -20.16 12.31 4.95
N ASN A 346 -20.04 13.62 5.24
CA ASN A 346 -20.79 14.32 6.28
C ASN A 346 -21.38 15.66 5.80
N PRO A 347 -22.41 15.63 4.93
CA PRO A 347 -23.01 16.85 4.38
C PRO A 347 -23.57 17.78 5.44
N GLY A 348 -24.09 17.25 6.55
CA GLY A 348 -24.61 18.07 7.66
C GLY A 348 -23.53 18.94 8.28
N LEU A 349 -22.38 18.34 8.62
CA LEU A 349 -21.24 19.08 9.14
C LEU A 349 -20.67 20.07 8.11
N THR A 350 -20.64 19.68 6.84
CA THR A 350 -20.20 20.56 5.76
C THR A 350 -21.05 21.82 5.68
N ASN A 351 -22.38 21.66 5.73
CA ASN A 351 -23.30 22.80 5.69
C ASN A 351 -23.12 23.72 6.90
N LEU A 352 -22.94 23.16 8.10
CA LEU A 352 -22.68 23.94 9.29
C LEU A 352 -21.37 24.75 9.14
N LEU A 353 -20.30 24.13 8.66
CA LEU A 353 -19.03 24.81 8.41
C LEU A 353 -19.19 25.94 7.37
N CYS A 354 -19.84 25.68 6.24
CA CYS A 354 -20.09 26.71 5.23
C CYS A 354 -20.89 27.89 5.78
N ASN A 355 -21.88 27.64 6.64
CA ASN A 355 -22.72 28.70 7.24
C ASN A 355 -22.00 29.51 8.33
N THR A 356 -20.94 28.95 8.94
CA THR A 356 -20.22 29.62 10.03
C THR A 356 -18.91 30.27 9.59
N ILE A 357 -18.09 29.57 8.80
CA ILE A 357 -16.75 30.03 8.39
C ILE A 357 -16.60 30.24 6.88
N GLY A 358 -17.69 30.08 6.10
CA GLY A 358 -17.64 30.15 4.64
C GLY A 358 -17.09 28.86 4.02
N ASP A 359 -16.88 28.89 2.71
CA ASP A 359 -16.51 27.72 1.90
C ASP A 359 -15.01 27.63 1.54
N SER A 360 -14.21 28.61 1.96
CA SER A 360 -12.78 28.70 1.64
C SER A 360 -11.99 27.45 2.06
N PHE A 361 -12.40 26.78 3.15
CA PHE A 361 -11.77 25.55 3.64
C PHE A 361 -11.85 24.38 2.62
N ILE A 362 -12.74 24.45 1.65
CA ILE A 362 -12.84 23.42 0.59
C ILE A 362 -11.55 23.41 -0.26
N LYS A 363 -10.97 24.58 -0.53
CA LYS A 363 -9.68 24.73 -1.22
C LYS A 363 -8.51 24.80 -0.25
N HIS A 364 -8.70 25.50 0.87
CA HIS A 364 -7.68 25.79 1.87
C HIS A 364 -8.06 25.13 3.22
N PRO A 365 -7.78 23.82 3.41
CA PRO A 365 -8.25 23.07 4.58
C PRO A 365 -7.74 23.61 5.92
N THR A 366 -6.69 24.41 5.93
CA THR A 366 -6.19 25.13 7.11
C THR A 366 -7.19 26.13 7.66
N ASP A 367 -8.12 26.62 6.82
CA ASP A 367 -9.15 27.60 7.23
C ASP A 367 -10.18 26.99 8.20
N LEU A 368 -10.21 25.66 8.34
CA LEU A 368 -11.00 24.97 9.36
C LEU A 368 -10.66 25.46 10.78
N ILE A 369 -9.47 25.99 11.03
CA ILE A 369 -9.07 26.57 12.32
C ILE A 369 -10.03 27.72 12.73
N ASN A 370 -10.63 28.42 11.77
CA ASN A 370 -11.57 29.49 12.03
C ASN A 370 -12.83 29.02 12.77
N PHE A 371 -13.12 27.71 12.75
CA PHE A 371 -14.26 27.15 13.46
C PHE A 371 -14.08 27.19 15.00
N GLU A 372 -12.86 27.33 15.51
CA GLU A 372 -12.58 27.52 16.93
C GLU A 372 -13.30 28.72 17.54
N LYS A 373 -13.60 29.76 16.74
CA LYS A 373 -14.33 30.95 17.18
C LYS A 373 -15.73 30.62 17.71
N PHE A 374 -16.29 29.49 17.32
CA PHE A 374 -17.64 29.03 17.68
C PHE A 374 -17.64 28.01 18.83
N THR A 375 -16.52 27.83 19.51
CA THR A 375 -16.38 26.82 20.60
C THR A 375 -17.43 26.99 21.70
N TYR A 376 -17.79 28.21 22.02
CA TYR A 376 -18.76 28.53 23.07
C TYR A 376 -20.14 28.98 22.54
N ASP A 377 -20.37 28.92 21.21
CA ASP A 377 -21.64 29.20 20.60
C ASP A 377 -22.62 28.05 20.82
N LYS A 378 -23.65 28.26 21.66
CA LYS A 378 -24.63 27.23 22.00
C LYS A 378 -25.42 26.72 20.80
N GLY A 379 -25.77 27.60 19.86
CA GLY A 379 -26.49 27.18 18.66
C GLY A 379 -25.66 26.28 17.76
N VAL A 380 -24.36 26.54 17.65
CA VAL A 380 -23.41 25.67 16.91
C VAL A 380 -23.21 24.34 17.64
N GLN A 381 -23.11 24.34 18.97
CA GLN A 381 -23.00 23.11 19.75
C GLN A 381 -24.25 22.21 19.59
N GLU A 382 -25.45 22.76 19.73
CA GLU A 382 -26.71 22.05 19.53
C GLU A 382 -26.83 21.47 18.11
N GLU A 383 -26.42 22.22 17.11
CA GLU A 383 -26.44 21.77 15.72
C GLU A 383 -25.41 20.65 15.48
N LEU A 384 -24.22 20.71 16.07
CA LEU A 384 -23.22 19.62 16.04
C LEU A 384 -23.78 18.33 16.67
N GLU A 385 -24.45 18.43 17.80
CA GLU A 385 -25.09 17.28 18.46
C GLU A 385 -26.18 16.68 17.58
N ARG A 386 -27.03 17.52 16.98
CA ARG A 386 -28.10 17.10 16.06
C ARG A 386 -27.53 16.36 14.83
N ILE A 387 -26.46 16.91 14.22
CA ILE A 387 -25.79 16.29 13.07
C ILE A 387 -25.19 14.94 13.47
N LYS A 388 -24.52 14.87 14.61
CA LYS A 388 -23.91 13.63 15.12
C LYS A 388 -24.97 12.56 15.38
N LYS A 389 -26.07 12.94 16.04
CA LYS A 389 -27.20 12.05 16.29
C LYS A 389 -27.77 11.48 15.01
N LYS A 390 -28.06 12.32 14.01
CA LYS A 390 -28.56 11.90 12.69
C LYS A 390 -27.59 10.92 11.99
N ASN A 391 -26.30 11.16 12.08
CA ASN A 391 -25.31 10.25 11.52
C ASN A 391 -25.27 8.90 12.24
N LYS A 392 -25.45 8.89 13.58
CA LYS A 392 -25.56 7.66 14.39
C LYS A 392 -26.82 6.88 14.05
N GLU A 393 -27.96 7.56 13.87
CA GLU A 393 -29.24 6.95 13.45
C GLU A 393 -29.09 6.27 12.08
N ARG A 394 -28.48 6.92 11.11
CA ARG A 394 -28.18 6.35 9.80
C ARG A 394 -27.28 5.11 9.87
N LEU A 395 -26.28 5.14 10.75
CA LEU A 395 -25.42 3.98 10.96
C LEU A 395 -26.14 2.85 11.69
N ALA A 396 -26.96 3.15 12.69
CA ALA A 396 -27.79 2.18 13.41
C ALA A 396 -28.77 1.45 12.48
N GLU A 397 -29.41 2.18 11.56
CA GLU A 397 -30.26 1.59 10.52
C GLU A 397 -29.47 0.63 9.62
N LYS A 398 -28.26 1.01 9.22
CA LYS A 398 -27.40 0.15 8.40
C LYS A 398 -26.97 -1.12 9.16
N ILE A 399 -26.64 -1.00 10.44
CA ILE A 399 -26.31 -2.12 11.32
C ILE A 399 -27.51 -3.05 11.42
N TYR A 400 -28.71 -2.53 11.67
CA TYR A 400 -29.91 -3.33 11.74
C TYR A 400 -30.18 -4.09 10.43
N LYS A 401 -30.10 -3.42 9.28
CA LYS A 401 -30.32 -4.06 7.97
C LYS A 401 -29.30 -5.16 7.65
N LYS A 402 -28.06 -5.01 8.11
CA LYS A 402 -26.98 -5.99 7.80
C LYS A 402 -26.85 -7.10 8.83
N ASN A 403 -26.99 -6.77 10.09
CA ASN A 403 -26.66 -7.67 11.21
C ASN A 403 -27.90 -8.05 12.05
N GLY A 404 -29.07 -7.43 11.86
CA GLY A 404 -30.25 -7.64 12.71
C GLY A 404 -30.09 -7.05 14.14
N ILE A 405 -29.04 -6.32 14.44
CA ILE A 405 -28.72 -5.81 15.76
C ILE A 405 -29.28 -4.39 15.94
N ILE A 406 -30.12 -4.22 16.98
CA ILE A 406 -30.62 -2.91 17.38
C ILE A 406 -29.57 -2.27 18.31
N VAL A 407 -29.12 -1.07 17.96
CA VAL A 407 -28.16 -0.29 18.75
C VAL A 407 -28.79 1.00 19.25
N ASP A 408 -28.47 1.37 20.48
CA ASP A 408 -28.89 2.64 21.06
C ASP A 408 -28.04 3.79 20.51
N THR A 409 -28.67 4.73 19.82
CA THR A 409 -27.97 5.89 19.23
C THR A 409 -27.52 6.94 20.26
N SER A 410 -28.00 6.84 21.53
CA SER A 410 -27.47 7.62 22.64
C SER A 410 -26.18 7.06 23.20
N SER A 411 -25.90 5.74 23.02
CA SER A 411 -24.69 5.08 23.50
C SER A 411 -23.42 5.69 22.88
N ILE A 412 -22.29 5.53 23.55
CA ILE A 412 -20.99 5.84 22.93
C ILE A 412 -20.69 4.83 21.83
N PHE A 413 -20.51 5.29 20.58
CA PHE A 413 -20.02 4.45 19.49
C PHE A 413 -18.50 4.37 19.57
N ASP A 414 -18.02 3.20 20.02
CA ASP A 414 -16.59 2.89 20.13
C ASP A 414 -16.17 2.13 18.85
N VAL A 415 -15.47 2.81 17.96
CA VAL A 415 -15.27 2.35 16.57
C VAL A 415 -13.83 1.96 16.33
N GLN A 416 -13.60 0.70 15.95
CA GLN A 416 -12.30 0.18 15.53
C GLN A 416 -12.39 -0.40 14.11
N VAL A 417 -12.29 0.48 13.12
CA VAL A 417 -12.43 0.18 11.69
C VAL A 417 -11.06 0.29 11.02
N LYS A 418 -10.40 -0.84 10.84
CA LYS A 418 -9.07 -0.99 10.23
C LYS A 418 -8.82 -2.46 9.87
N ARG A 419 -7.83 -2.75 9.01
CA ARG A 419 -7.39 -4.14 8.76
C ARG A 419 -7.18 -4.87 10.07
N ILE A 420 -7.57 -6.15 10.13
CA ILE A 420 -7.34 -6.98 11.31
C ILE A 420 -5.88 -7.43 11.31
N HIS A 421 -5.18 -7.12 12.39
CA HIS A 421 -3.76 -7.44 12.53
C HIS A 421 -3.35 -7.41 14.00
N GLY A 422 -2.43 -8.29 14.42
CA GLY A 422 -1.97 -8.36 15.81
C GLY A 422 -1.52 -7.01 16.38
N TYR A 423 -0.70 -6.24 15.64
CA TYR A 423 -0.20 -4.93 16.11
C TYR A 423 -1.29 -3.83 16.19
N LYS A 424 -2.44 -4.02 15.54
CA LYS A 424 -3.57 -3.07 15.62
C LYS A 424 -4.43 -3.27 16.85
N ARG A 425 -4.13 -4.30 17.64
CA ARG A 425 -4.66 -4.56 19.00
C ARG A 425 -6.17 -4.73 19.09
N GLN A 426 -6.82 -5.32 18.08
CA GLN A 426 -8.23 -5.69 18.20
C GLN A 426 -8.44 -6.67 19.38
N THR A 427 -7.50 -7.60 19.59
CA THR A 427 -7.53 -8.53 20.74
C THR A 427 -7.58 -7.80 22.08
N LEU A 428 -6.81 -6.71 22.25
CA LEU A 428 -6.84 -5.92 23.48
C LEU A 428 -8.22 -5.27 23.69
N ASN A 429 -8.87 -4.82 22.60
CA ASN A 429 -10.24 -4.30 22.70
C ASN A 429 -11.25 -5.41 23.03
N CYS A 430 -11.07 -6.63 22.51
CA CYS A 430 -11.85 -7.80 22.90
C CYS A 430 -11.72 -8.08 24.41
N LEU A 431 -10.52 -8.08 24.95
CA LEU A 431 -10.27 -8.25 26.40
C LEU A 431 -10.96 -7.16 27.23
N ARG A 432 -10.94 -5.92 26.78
CA ARG A 432 -11.67 -4.82 27.41
C ARG A 432 -13.18 -5.04 27.43
N ILE A 433 -13.75 -5.53 26.32
CA ILE A 433 -15.18 -5.85 26.26
C ILE A 433 -15.53 -6.99 27.20
N MET A 434 -14.69 -8.03 27.27
CA MET A 434 -14.87 -9.14 28.21
C MET A 434 -14.78 -8.70 29.68
N ASP A 435 -13.84 -7.82 30.03
CA ASP A 435 -13.74 -7.22 31.37
C ASP A 435 -15.03 -6.45 31.71
N LEU A 436 -15.52 -5.64 30.78
CA LEU A 436 -16.76 -4.90 30.95
C LEU A 436 -17.97 -5.83 31.08
N TYR A 437 -18.04 -6.90 30.28
CA TYR A 437 -19.06 -7.93 30.39
C TYR A 437 -19.06 -8.58 31.78
N ASN A 438 -17.90 -9.01 32.28
CA ASN A 438 -17.76 -9.61 33.61
C ASN A 438 -18.18 -8.64 34.73
N LYS A 439 -17.81 -7.36 34.61
CA LYS A 439 -18.23 -6.34 35.61
C LYS A 439 -19.75 -6.16 35.63
N LEU A 440 -20.39 -6.16 34.45
CA LEU A 440 -21.83 -6.00 34.34
C LEU A 440 -22.62 -7.25 34.77
N THR A 441 -22.11 -8.45 34.52
CA THR A 441 -22.74 -9.69 34.99
C THR A 441 -22.66 -9.81 36.51
N ASN A 442 -21.55 -9.37 37.14
CA ASN A 442 -21.39 -9.34 38.57
C ASN A 442 -22.18 -8.19 39.26
N ASN A 443 -22.38 -7.09 38.57
CA ASN A 443 -23.13 -5.93 39.02
C ASN A 443 -23.96 -5.32 37.87
N PRO A 444 -25.15 -5.83 37.58
CA PRO A 444 -26.00 -5.32 36.49
C PRO A 444 -26.40 -3.84 36.63
N ASN A 445 -26.36 -3.31 37.83
CA ASN A 445 -26.66 -1.89 38.14
C ASN A 445 -25.46 -0.98 38.08
N LEU A 446 -24.29 -1.48 37.62
CA LEU A 446 -23.09 -0.68 37.48
C LEU A 446 -23.39 0.59 36.64
N ASP A 447 -23.10 1.75 37.23
CA ASP A 447 -23.34 3.03 36.57
C ASP A 447 -22.27 3.29 35.49
N ILE A 448 -22.58 2.90 34.26
CA ILE A 448 -21.79 3.18 33.06
C ILE A 448 -22.69 3.73 31.97
N HIS A 449 -22.17 4.67 31.21
CA HIS A 449 -22.85 5.12 30.00
C HIS A 449 -22.88 3.99 28.96
N PRO A 450 -24.03 3.71 28.32
CA PRO A 450 -24.14 2.66 27.32
C PRO A 450 -23.11 2.81 26.18
N ARG A 451 -22.60 1.68 25.67
CA ARG A 451 -21.54 1.65 24.66
C ARG A 451 -21.81 0.61 23.58
N THR A 452 -21.65 1.04 22.33
CA THR A 452 -21.71 0.15 21.16
C THR A 452 -20.32 0.03 20.57
N PHE A 453 -19.72 -1.16 20.65
CA PHE A 453 -18.44 -1.47 20.02
C PHE A 453 -18.66 -1.89 18.58
N ILE A 454 -18.01 -1.17 17.64
CA ILE A 454 -18.19 -1.40 16.21
C ILE A 454 -16.84 -1.76 15.60
N PHE A 455 -16.72 -3.00 15.14
CA PHE A 455 -15.56 -3.50 14.43
C PHE A 455 -15.87 -3.59 12.93
N ALA A 456 -14.87 -3.33 12.11
CA ALA A 456 -14.87 -3.66 10.70
C ALA A 456 -13.45 -3.77 10.17
N GLY A 457 -13.22 -4.64 9.21
CA GLY A 457 -11.92 -4.82 8.58
C GLY A 457 -11.72 -6.23 8.07
N LYS A 458 -10.85 -6.36 7.09
CA LYS A 458 -10.48 -7.64 6.49
C LYS A 458 -9.17 -8.14 7.10
N ALA A 459 -9.08 -9.45 7.35
CA ALA A 459 -7.82 -10.15 7.60
C ALA A 459 -7.21 -10.59 6.27
N ALA A 460 -5.89 -10.56 6.12
CA ALA A 460 -5.26 -11.17 4.96
C ALA A 460 -5.59 -12.68 4.91
N PRO A 461 -5.83 -13.28 3.72
CA PRO A 461 -6.31 -14.66 3.59
C PRO A 461 -5.46 -15.68 4.34
N GLY A 462 -4.13 -15.57 4.29
CA GLY A 462 -3.20 -16.46 4.98
C GLY A 462 -2.87 -16.07 6.42
N TYR A 463 -3.41 -14.97 6.94
CA TYR A 463 -3.11 -14.55 8.31
C TYR A 463 -4.09 -15.18 9.32
N TYR A 464 -3.86 -16.43 9.68
CA TYR A 464 -4.74 -17.22 10.55
C TYR A 464 -5.03 -16.55 11.89
N LEU A 465 -4.03 -15.95 12.56
CA LEU A 465 -4.26 -15.22 13.80
C LEU A 465 -5.26 -14.09 13.62
N ALA A 466 -5.17 -13.32 12.55
CA ALA A 466 -6.11 -12.25 12.26
C ALA A 466 -7.53 -12.79 11.96
N LYS A 467 -7.64 -13.92 11.28
CA LYS A 467 -8.93 -14.61 11.04
C LYS A 467 -9.55 -15.09 12.36
N ASN A 468 -8.75 -15.65 13.26
CA ASN A 468 -9.19 -16.05 14.60
C ASN A 468 -9.62 -14.84 15.46
N ILE A 469 -9.02 -13.68 15.29
CA ILE A 469 -9.47 -12.44 15.96
C ILE A 469 -10.88 -12.06 15.48
N ILE A 470 -11.20 -12.21 14.18
CA ILE A 470 -12.57 -11.98 13.68
C ILE A 470 -13.54 -12.96 14.32
N GLU A 471 -13.21 -14.24 14.39
CA GLU A 471 -14.02 -15.26 15.06
C GLU A 471 -14.25 -14.93 16.53
N LEU A 472 -13.20 -14.50 17.26
CA LEU A 472 -13.31 -14.07 18.65
C LEU A 472 -14.25 -12.86 18.80
N ILE A 473 -14.15 -11.85 17.93
CA ILE A 473 -15.04 -10.68 17.98
C ILE A 473 -16.49 -11.11 17.79
N ASN A 474 -16.77 -12.00 16.84
CA ASN A 474 -18.13 -12.49 16.58
C ASN A 474 -18.66 -13.36 17.73
N ALA A 475 -17.85 -14.23 18.33
CA ALA A 475 -18.22 -15.01 19.51
C ALA A 475 -18.54 -14.11 20.70
N ILE A 476 -17.75 -13.06 20.95
CA ILE A 476 -18.04 -12.07 21.99
C ILE A 476 -19.33 -11.30 21.65
N ALA A 477 -19.55 -10.94 20.38
CA ALA A 477 -20.76 -10.25 19.95
C ALA A 477 -22.01 -11.10 20.22
N ASP A 478 -21.96 -12.39 19.90
CA ASP A 478 -23.06 -13.31 20.15
C ASP A 478 -23.38 -13.40 21.65
N LYS A 479 -22.35 -13.63 22.48
CA LYS A 479 -22.51 -13.70 23.94
C LYS A 479 -23.09 -12.41 24.54
N VAL A 480 -22.49 -11.26 24.21
CA VAL A 480 -22.88 -9.96 24.79
C VAL A 480 -24.27 -9.52 24.33
N ASN A 481 -24.56 -9.67 23.05
CA ASN A 481 -25.80 -9.16 22.48
C ASN A 481 -27.04 -9.96 22.90
N ASN A 482 -26.89 -11.26 23.24
CA ASN A 482 -27.95 -12.15 23.65
C ASN A 482 -28.12 -12.25 25.17
N ASP A 483 -27.22 -11.67 25.98
CA ASP A 483 -27.34 -11.68 27.43
C ASP A 483 -28.19 -10.49 27.92
N PRO A 484 -29.40 -10.75 28.49
CA PRO A 484 -30.30 -9.69 28.95
C PRO A 484 -29.74 -8.85 30.12
N LEU A 485 -28.75 -9.35 30.88
CA LEU A 485 -28.12 -8.62 31.98
C LEU A 485 -27.26 -7.48 31.49
N VAL A 486 -26.65 -7.61 30.28
CA VAL A 486 -25.63 -6.67 29.79
C VAL A 486 -26.03 -5.97 28.49
N ASN A 487 -26.94 -6.55 27.71
CA ASN A 487 -27.20 -6.11 26.32
C ASN A 487 -27.86 -4.71 26.20
N LYS A 488 -28.35 -4.16 27.30
CA LYS A 488 -28.83 -2.76 27.38
C LYS A 488 -27.69 -1.76 27.63
N LYS A 489 -26.57 -2.21 28.17
CA LYS A 489 -25.42 -1.38 28.52
C LYS A 489 -24.31 -1.47 27.46
N ILE A 490 -24.10 -2.66 26.88
CA ILE A 490 -23.09 -2.86 25.85
C ILE A 490 -23.65 -3.66 24.68
N LYS A 491 -23.20 -3.28 23.47
CA LYS A 491 -23.45 -4.00 22.21
C LYS A 491 -22.15 -4.16 21.47
N VAL A 492 -22.00 -5.26 20.73
CA VAL A 492 -20.84 -5.53 19.88
C VAL A 492 -21.31 -5.86 18.46
N VAL A 493 -20.71 -5.21 17.49
CA VAL A 493 -21.08 -5.35 16.07
C VAL A 493 -19.82 -5.56 15.24
N PHE A 494 -19.81 -6.53 14.33
CA PHE A 494 -18.83 -6.66 13.27
C PHE A 494 -19.49 -6.38 11.92
N LEU A 495 -19.03 -5.36 11.21
CA LEU A 495 -19.53 -5.01 9.87
C LEU A 495 -18.63 -5.67 8.81
N GLU A 496 -19.19 -6.66 8.11
CA GLU A 496 -18.49 -7.36 7.04
C GLU A 496 -18.26 -6.48 5.81
N ASN A 497 -17.26 -6.88 5.03
CA ASN A 497 -16.92 -6.31 3.73
C ASN A 497 -16.66 -4.80 3.76
N TYR A 498 -15.98 -4.32 4.82
CA TYR A 498 -15.56 -2.92 4.87
C TYR A 498 -14.58 -2.61 3.74
N ASN A 499 -14.87 -1.56 3.01
CA ASN A 499 -13.99 -0.95 2.02
C ASN A 499 -14.07 0.58 2.11
N VAL A 500 -13.06 1.25 1.53
CA VAL A 500 -12.93 2.72 1.55
C VAL A 500 -13.65 3.34 0.35
#